data_095d3d4d8c6274e4cb1aebd88b84582c
#
_entry.id   095d3d4d8c6274e4cb1aebd88b84582c
#
_cell.length_a   1.000
_cell.length_b   1.000
_cell.length_c   1.000
_cell.angle_alpha   90.00
_cell.angle_beta   90.00
_cell.angle_gamma   90.00
#
_symmetry.space_group_name_H-M   'P 1'
#
loop_
_entity.id
_entity.type
_entity.pdbx_description
1 polymer ?
#
loop_
_entity_poly.entity_id
_entity_poly.type
_entity_poly.pdbx_seq_one_letter_code
_entity_poly.pdbx_strand_id
1 'polypeptide(L)'
;LSEESEMSRVREKAPVVIRVKNTLKALQELALFYRKKMPVKVIGITGTNGKSTTKEMTAAITEKKFKTIKTKGNLNNHIGLPLNIFDLSKTDEIAVMEMGMSAAGEIKRLAEIAKPEIGVVTNISEGHLVHLKTLKKVQAAKGELFDSLSEKETAIVNADDPLVLELAKSVRAKVITYGIYKGADIKAENICPMDRQGFKLSVNFSGKNIP
;
A
#
# COMPACT_ATOMS: atom_id res chain seq x y z
N LEU A 1 25.95 42.96 39.44
CA LEU A 1 24.85 42.10 39.82
C LEU A 1 24.45 41.29 38.63
N SER A 2 24.83 40.02 38.67
CA SER A 2 24.70 39.04 37.65
C SER A 2 23.26 38.52 37.51
N GLU A 3 22.67 38.74 36.38
CA GLU A 3 21.49 37.96 35.97
C GLU A 3 22.00 36.61 35.46
N GLU A 4 22.05 35.62 36.34
CA GLU A 4 22.10 34.24 35.96
C GLU A 4 20.71 33.88 35.40
N SER A 5 20.63 33.86 34.06
CA SER A 5 19.49 33.28 33.37
C SER A 5 19.38 31.81 33.74
N GLU A 6 18.30 31.45 34.43
CA GLU A 6 17.85 30.08 34.59
C GLU A 6 17.51 29.49 33.22
N MET A 7 18.54 29.05 32.50
CA MET A 7 18.35 28.07 31.45
C MET A 7 17.91 26.76 32.13
N SER A 8 16.60 26.50 32.13
CA SER A 8 16.03 25.23 32.52
C SER A 8 16.76 24.11 31.78
N ARG A 9 17.67 23.42 32.50
CA ARG A 9 18.28 22.17 32.03
C ARG A 9 17.16 21.18 31.78
N VAL A 10 16.69 21.08 30.53
CA VAL A 10 16.00 19.90 30.05
C VAL A 10 17.00 18.76 30.29
N ARG A 11 16.82 18.01 31.37
CA ARG A 11 17.53 16.76 31.56
C ARG A 11 17.19 15.89 30.39
N GLU A 12 18.06 15.79 29.39
CA GLU A 12 17.97 14.77 28.37
C GLU A 12 17.91 13.43 29.12
N LYS A 13 16.72 12.83 29.13
CA LYS A 13 16.57 11.48 29.69
C LYS A 13 17.49 10.59 28.87
N ALA A 14 18.41 9.92 29.53
CA ALA A 14 19.29 8.97 28.88
C ALA A 14 18.41 8.00 28.02
N PRO A 15 18.85 7.71 26.79
CA PRO A 15 18.08 6.84 25.91
C PRO A 15 17.85 5.47 26.56
N VAL A 16 16.61 4.99 26.51
CA VAL A 16 16.30 3.64 26.97
C VAL A 16 16.82 2.65 25.94
N VAL A 17 17.75 1.81 26.34
CA VAL A 17 18.31 0.76 25.48
C VAL A 17 17.58 -0.55 25.76
N ILE A 18 16.96 -1.10 24.70
CA ILE A 18 16.28 -2.39 24.75
C ILE A 18 17.08 -3.41 23.95
N ARG A 19 17.64 -4.41 24.62
CA ARG A 19 18.33 -5.52 23.96
C ARG A 19 17.35 -6.54 23.43
N VAL A 20 17.43 -6.87 22.14
CA VAL A 20 16.56 -7.84 21.45
C VAL A 20 17.40 -8.88 20.70
N LYS A 21 16.84 -10.08 20.49
CA LYS A 21 17.51 -11.16 19.73
C LYS A 21 17.61 -10.84 18.23
N ASN A 22 16.63 -10.11 17.67
CA ASN A 22 16.57 -9.76 16.26
C ASN A 22 15.96 -8.36 16.13
N THR A 23 16.78 -7.41 15.70
CA THR A 23 16.39 -6.00 15.60
C THR A 23 15.34 -5.74 14.53
N LEU A 24 15.42 -6.45 13.38
CA LEU A 24 14.41 -6.34 12.32
C LEU A 24 13.04 -6.83 12.80
N LYS A 25 13.00 -8.00 13.43
CA LYS A 25 11.74 -8.54 13.99
C LYS A 25 11.18 -7.59 15.05
N ALA A 26 12.02 -7.05 15.92
CA ALA A 26 11.59 -6.09 16.94
C ALA A 26 11.02 -4.80 16.33
N LEU A 27 11.65 -4.25 15.29
CA LEU A 27 11.13 -3.10 14.53
C LEU A 27 9.74 -3.39 13.95
N GLN A 28 9.57 -4.54 13.32
CA GLN A 28 8.30 -4.95 12.70
C GLN A 28 7.19 -5.19 13.73
N GLU A 29 7.50 -5.83 14.85
CA GLU A 29 6.53 -6.04 15.94
C GLU A 29 6.13 -4.72 16.60
N LEU A 30 7.07 -3.80 16.76
CA LEU A 30 6.79 -2.46 17.27
C LEU A 30 5.88 -1.68 16.30
N ALA A 31 6.16 -1.75 14.99
CA ALA A 31 5.32 -1.13 13.98
C ALA A 31 3.90 -1.73 13.96
N LEU A 32 3.77 -3.06 14.05
CA LEU A 32 2.48 -3.72 14.16
C LEU A 32 1.70 -3.28 15.41
N PHE A 33 2.38 -3.18 16.55
CA PHE A 33 1.78 -2.71 17.79
C PHE A 33 1.31 -1.25 17.65
N TYR A 34 2.14 -0.39 17.05
CA TYR A 34 1.79 1.01 16.81
C TYR A 34 0.61 1.14 15.83
N ARG A 35 0.65 0.39 14.72
CA ARG A 35 -0.43 0.36 13.72
C ARG A 35 -1.81 0.04 14.33
N LYS A 36 -1.87 -0.94 15.25
CA LYS A 36 -3.11 -1.31 15.94
C LYS A 36 -3.75 -0.18 16.75
N LYS A 37 -2.98 0.85 17.09
CA LYS A 37 -3.45 2.02 17.85
C LYS A 37 -3.91 3.17 16.97
N MET A 38 -3.70 3.07 15.65
CA MET A 38 -4.02 4.12 14.69
C MET A 38 -5.36 3.82 14.02
N PRO A 39 -6.35 4.73 14.12
CA PRO A 39 -7.68 4.54 13.52
C PRO A 39 -7.70 4.92 12.03
N VAL A 40 -6.62 4.67 11.31
CA VAL A 40 -6.42 5.03 9.91
C VAL A 40 -6.76 3.85 9.00
N LYS A 41 -7.48 4.10 7.92
CA LYS A 41 -7.74 3.08 6.88
C LYS A 41 -6.54 2.96 5.96
N VAL A 42 -6.08 1.74 5.71
CA VAL A 42 -4.90 1.48 4.88
C VAL A 42 -5.31 0.90 3.54
N ILE A 43 -4.76 1.50 2.48
CA ILE A 43 -4.79 0.97 1.11
C ILE A 43 -3.40 0.40 0.83
N GLY A 44 -3.31 -0.92 0.72
CA GLY A 44 -2.08 -1.63 0.35
C GLY A 44 -1.98 -1.79 -1.16
N ILE A 45 -0.85 -1.43 -1.76
CA ILE A 45 -0.64 -1.50 -3.21
C ILE A 45 0.61 -2.31 -3.51
N THR A 46 0.46 -3.38 -4.30
CA THR A 46 1.57 -4.14 -4.86
C THR A 46 1.39 -4.35 -6.37
N GLY A 47 2.36 -5.00 -6.99
CA GLY A 47 2.36 -5.32 -8.42
C GLY A 47 3.78 -5.36 -8.97
N THR A 48 3.97 -5.75 -10.22
CA THR A 48 5.29 -5.71 -10.86
C THR A 48 5.64 -4.27 -11.22
N ASN A 49 4.78 -3.60 -11.97
CA ASN A 49 4.94 -2.23 -12.44
C ASN A 49 3.78 -1.35 -11.96
N GLY A 50 3.97 -0.03 -11.97
CA GLY A 50 2.91 0.95 -11.69
C GLY A 50 2.55 1.14 -10.20
N LYS A 51 3.19 0.46 -9.26
CA LYS A 51 2.92 0.60 -7.82
C LYS A 51 3.01 2.05 -7.34
N SER A 52 4.16 2.69 -7.59
CA SER A 52 4.40 4.07 -7.14
C SER A 52 3.47 5.07 -7.83
N THR A 53 3.23 4.89 -9.14
CA THR A 53 2.27 5.73 -9.87
C THR A 53 0.86 5.59 -9.28
N THR A 54 0.39 4.35 -9.07
CA THR A 54 -0.92 4.09 -8.46
C THR A 54 -1.00 4.66 -7.04
N LYS A 55 0.06 4.52 -6.24
CA LYS A 55 0.16 5.13 -4.90
C LYS A 55 0.01 6.65 -4.96
N GLU A 56 0.76 7.32 -5.85
CA GLU A 56 0.72 8.78 -5.97
C GLU A 56 -0.65 9.28 -6.43
N MET A 57 -1.24 8.62 -7.45
CA MET A 57 -2.57 8.98 -7.95
C MET A 57 -3.66 8.73 -6.89
N THR A 58 -3.61 7.60 -6.21
CA THR A 58 -4.56 7.27 -5.13
C THR A 58 -4.48 8.30 -4.00
N ALA A 59 -3.26 8.65 -3.58
CA ALA A 59 -3.06 9.66 -2.54
C ALA A 59 -3.58 11.03 -2.99
N ALA A 60 -3.26 11.48 -4.21
CA ALA A 60 -3.72 12.77 -4.74
C ALA A 60 -5.25 12.88 -4.81
N ILE A 61 -5.94 11.75 -5.10
CA ILE A 61 -7.41 11.70 -5.10
C ILE A 61 -7.97 11.73 -3.66
N THR A 62 -7.41 10.90 -2.78
CA THR A 62 -7.90 10.81 -1.39
C THR A 62 -7.62 12.08 -0.59
N GLU A 63 -6.52 12.78 -0.84
CA GLU A 63 -6.16 14.08 -0.26
C GLU A 63 -7.19 15.19 -0.53
N LYS A 64 -8.04 15.03 -1.57
CA LYS A 64 -9.13 16.00 -1.83
C LYS A 64 -10.20 16.00 -0.76
N LYS A 65 -10.31 14.93 0.02
CA LYS A 65 -11.38 14.79 1.02
C LYS A 65 -10.89 14.32 2.39
N PHE A 66 -9.80 13.57 2.45
CA PHE A 66 -9.32 12.91 3.65
C PHE A 66 -7.90 13.35 3.99
N LYS A 67 -7.57 13.42 5.27
CA LYS A 67 -6.18 13.57 5.69
C LYS A 67 -5.42 12.29 5.36
N THR A 68 -4.66 12.35 4.27
CA THR A 68 -3.99 11.19 3.69
C THR A 68 -2.48 11.23 3.93
N ILE A 69 -1.92 10.08 4.27
CA ILE A 69 -0.47 9.83 4.30
C ILE A 69 -0.14 8.72 3.31
N LYS A 70 1.06 8.73 2.76
CA LYS A 70 1.52 7.71 1.80
C LYS A 70 2.95 7.29 2.06
N THR A 71 3.33 6.11 1.55
CA THR A 71 4.72 5.65 1.56
C THR A 71 5.66 6.72 1.01
N LYS A 72 6.66 7.11 1.80
CA LYS A 72 7.70 8.05 1.40
C LYS A 72 8.70 7.39 0.44
N GLY A 73 8.87 7.99 -0.74
CA GLY A 73 9.79 7.48 -1.75
C GLY A 73 9.58 5.99 -2.06
N ASN A 74 10.64 5.19 -1.91
CA ASN A 74 10.66 3.75 -2.12
C ASN A 74 10.75 2.93 -0.82
N LEU A 75 10.35 3.49 0.32
CA LEU A 75 10.35 2.80 1.62
C LEU A 75 9.22 1.76 1.70
N ASN A 76 9.22 0.80 0.78
CA ASN A 76 8.15 -0.17 0.54
C ASN A 76 8.51 -1.62 0.94
N ASN A 77 9.65 -1.83 1.62
CA ASN A 77 10.17 -3.13 2.01
C ASN A 77 10.02 -3.40 3.51
N HIS A 78 10.60 -4.50 3.98
CA HIS A 78 10.52 -5.02 5.34
C HIS A 78 11.14 -4.11 6.43
N ILE A 79 11.87 -3.05 6.04
CA ILE A 79 12.35 -1.98 6.92
C ILE A 79 11.57 -0.69 6.68
N GLY A 80 11.39 -0.32 5.41
CA GLY A 80 10.80 0.96 5.03
C GLY A 80 9.32 1.07 5.41
N LEU A 81 8.51 0.02 5.21
CA LEU A 81 7.10 0.07 5.58
C LEU A 81 6.91 0.23 7.12
N PRO A 82 7.63 -0.49 8.00
CA PRO A 82 7.62 -0.20 9.44
C PRO A 82 7.90 1.26 9.78
N LEU A 83 8.85 1.90 9.10
CA LEU A 83 9.17 3.31 9.32
C LEU A 83 8.01 4.22 8.90
N ASN A 84 7.36 3.97 7.76
CA ASN A 84 6.16 4.71 7.37
C ASN A 84 5.00 4.51 8.36
N ILE A 85 4.87 3.34 8.99
CA ILE A 85 3.85 3.10 10.01
C ILE A 85 4.05 4.01 11.23
N PHE A 86 5.30 4.30 11.63
CA PHE A 86 5.56 5.24 12.74
C PHE A 86 5.24 6.69 12.41
N ASP A 87 5.13 7.05 11.14
CA ASP A 87 4.71 8.40 10.73
C ASP A 87 3.19 8.60 10.83
N LEU A 88 2.40 7.53 11.05
CA LEU A 88 0.96 7.62 11.22
C LEU A 88 0.59 8.40 12.48
N SER A 89 -0.42 9.24 12.38
CA SER A 89 -1.02 9.96 13.49
C SER A 89 -2.49 9.57 13.69
N LYS A 90 -3.04 9.87 14.86
CA LYS A 90 -4.47 9.60 15.14
C LYS A 90 -5.42 10.47 14.31
N THR A 91 -4.92 11.53 13.70
CA THR A 91 -5.69 12.45 12.86
C THR A 91 -5.66 12.07 11.39
N ASP A 92 -4.81 11.11 10.98
CA ASP A 92 -4.80 10.62 9.61
C ASP A 92 -5.99 9.68 9.38
N GLU A 93 -6.63 9.81 8.23
CA GLU A 93 -7.84 9.05 7.89
C GLU A 93 -7.53 7.94 6.89
N ILE A 94 -6.63 8.21 5.94
CA ILE A 94 -6.20 7.27 4.89
C ILE A 94 -4.68 7.15 4.90
N ALA A 95 -4.18 5.92 4.75
CA ALA A 95 -2.78 5.65 4.50
C ALA A 95 -2.61 4.81 3.23
N VAL A 96 -1.88 5.33 2.23
CA VAL A 96 -1.61 4.63 0.98
C VAL A 96 -0.22 4.01 1.05
N MET A 97 -0.16 2.69 1.28
CA MET A 97 1.08 1.96 1.55
C MET A 97 1.51 1.11 0.35
N GLU A 98 2.64 1.47 -0.25
CA GLU A 98 3.28 0.66 -1.29
C GLU A 98 3.99 -0.53 -0.65
N MET A 99 3.81 -1.72 -1.22
CA MET A 99 4.38 -2.98 -0.75
C MET A 99 5.23 -3.61 -1.85
N GLY A 100 6.54 -3.53 -1.68
CA GLY A 100 7.54 -4.17 -2.54
C GLY A 100 7.99 -5.51 -1.99
N MET A 101 8.55 -6.36 -2.86
CA MET A 101 9.11 -7.65 -2.46
C MET A 101 10.33 -8.02 -3.30
N SER A 102 11.17 -8.87 -2.75
CA SER A 102 12.23 -9.61 -3.45
C SER A 102 12.04 -11.12 -3.31
N ALA A 103 11.35 -11.58 -2.28
CA ALA A 103 11.11 -12.99 -1.99
C ALA A 103 9.64 -13.25 -1.60
N ALA A 104 9.23 -14.52 -1.66
CA ALA A 104 7.94 -14.96 -1.15
C ALA A 104 7.87 -14.78 0.38
N GLY A 105 6.66 -14.47 0.88
CA GLY A 105 6.40 -14.19 2.29
C GLY A 105 6.62 -12.74 2.70
N GLU A 106 7.29 -11.92 1.86
CA GLU A 106 7.55 -10.52 2.20
C GLU A 106 6.27 -9.68 2.14
N ILE A 107 5.45 -9.81 1.09
CA ILE A 107 4.16 -9.10 0.98
C ILE A 107 3.23 -9.50 2.12
N LYS A 108 3.16 -10.79 2.44
CA LYS A 108 2.40 -11.29 3.58
C LYS A 108 2.80 -10.57 4.87
N ARG A 109 4.11 -10.48 5.14
CA ARG A 109 4.62 -9.81 6.34
C ARG A 109 4.30 -8.32 6.35
N LEU A 110 4.44 -7.62 5.21
CA LEU A 110 4.10 -6.21 5.09
C LEU A 110 2.60 -5.98 5.32
N ALA A 111 1.74 -6.85 4.78
CA ALA A 111 0.30 -6.79 4.97
C ALA A 111 -0.11 -7.08 6.43
N GLU A 112 0.54 -8.04 7.11
CA GLU A 112 0.34 -8.28 8.54
C GLU A 112 0.63 -7.03 9.39
N ILE A 113 1.67 -6.26 9.03
CA ILE A 113 2.06 -5.04 9.74
C ILE A 113 1.09 -3.90 9.42
N ALA A 114 0.83 -3.65 8.13
CA ALA A 114 0.03 -2.53 7.66
C ALA A 114 -1.47 -2.73 7.92
N LYS A 115 -1.95 -3.97 7.92
CA LYS A 115 -3.37 -4.34 8.05
C LYS A 115 -4.25 -3.54 7.07
N PRO A 116 -4.11 -3.77 5.75
CA PRO A 116 -4.88 -3.05 4.75
C PRO A 116 -6.35 -3.46 4.78
N GLU A 117 -7.25 -2.49 4.68
CA GLU A 117 -8.68 -2.68 4.42
C GLU A 117 -8.99 -2.74 2.92
N ILE A 118 -8.07 -2.23 2.09
CA ILE A 118 -8.16 -2.30 0.63
C ILE A 118 -6.81 -2.78 0.11
N GLY A 119 -6.81 -3.84 -0.69
CA GLY A 119 -5.63 -4.36 -1.36
C GLY A 119 -5.72 -4.16 -2.88
N VAL A 120 -4.66 -3.66 -3.50
CA VAL A 120 -4.57 -3.43 -4.94
C VAL A 120 -3.38 -4.19 -5.51
N VAL A 121 -3.61 -5.03 -6.52
CA VAL A 121 -2.54 -5.63 -7.33
C VAL A 121 -2.61 -5.02 -8.73
N THR A 122 -1.62 -4.22 -9.09
CA THR A 122 -1.65 -3.46 -10.35
C THR A 122 -1.50 -4.34 -11.58
N ASN A 123 -0.48 -5.19 -11.60
CA ASN A 123 -0.22 -6.18 -12.65
C ASN A 123 0.79 -7.23 -12.18
N ILE A 124 0.87 -8.32 -12.93
CA ILE A 124 1.85 -9.40 -12.75
C ILE A 124 2.57 -9.64 -14.06
N SER A 125 3.86 -9.37 -14.09
CA SER A 125 4.72 -9.61 -15.25
C SER A 125 6.09 -10.10 -14.81
N GLU A 126 6.98 -10.37 -15.76
CA GLU A 126 8.35 -10.78 -15.50
C GLU A 126 9.10 -9.70 -14.71
N GLY A 127 9.22 -9.92 -13.42
CA GLY A 127 9.94 -9.07 -12.47
C GLY A 127 10.39 -9.91 -11.30
N HIS A 128 11.53 -9.57 -10.69
CA HIS A 128 12.12 -10.32 -9.56
C HIS A 128 12.43 -11.80 -9.87
N LEU A 129 12.58 -12.17 -11.16
CA LEU A 129 12.85 -13.54 -11.59
C LEU A 129 14.16 -14.09 -11.02
N VAL A 130 15.13 -13.24 -10.71
CA VAL A 130 16.41 -13.65 -10.08
C VAL A 130 16.16 -14.43 -8.79
N HIS A 131 15.19 -14.03 -7.99
CA HIS A 131 14.88 -14.66 -6.70
C HIS A 131 13.72 -15.64 -6.78
N LEU A 132 12.68 -15.33 -7.54
CA LEU A 132 11.46 -16.14 -7.61
C LEU A 132 11.46 -17.18 -8.74
N LYS A 133 12.35 -17.05 -9.72
CA LYS A 133 12.63 -17.99 -10.83
C LYS A 133 11.49 -18.20 -11.82
N THR A 134 10.21 -18.06 -11.44
CA THR A 134 9.06 -18.29 -12.33
C THR A 134 7.98 -17.24 -12.13
N LEU A 135 7.25 -16.93 -13.21
CA LEU A 135 6.11 -16.00 -13.17
C LEU A 135 5.01 -16.46 -12.19
N LYS A 136 4.80 -17.79 -12.10
CA LYS A 136 3.82 -18.36 -11.13
C LYS A 136 4.21 -18.08 -9.68
N LYS A 137 5.48 -18.07 -9.35
CA LYS A 137 5.96 -17.69 -8.00
C LYS A 137 5.83 -16.19 -7.76
N VAL A 138 6.03 -15.35 -8.79
CA VAL A 138 5.77 -13.90 -8.71
C VAL A 138 4.29 -13.65 -8.46
N GLN A 139 3.41 -14.34 -9.19
CA GLN A 139 1.96 -14.29 -9.00
C GLN A 139 1.57 -14.66 -7.55
N ALA A 140 2.01 -15.82 -7.07
CA ALA A 140 1.73 -16.28 -5.71
C ALA A 140 2.20 -15.27 -4.66
N ALA A 141 3.44 -14.76 -4.77
CA ALA A 141 3.99 -13.81 -3.82
C ALA A 141 3.22 -12.47 -3.80
N LYS A 142 2.73 -11.98 -4.94
CA LYS A 142 1.87 -10.77 -4.98
C LYS A 142 0.46 -11.06 -4.49
N GLY A 143 -0.04 -12.27 -4.70
CA GLY A 143 -1.32 -12.76 -4.19
C GLY A 143 -1.40 -12.73 -2.66
N GLU A 144 -0.27 -12.80 -1.96
CA GLU A 144 -0.20 -12.71 -0.49
C GLU A 144 -0.91 -11.46 0.06
N LEU A 145 -0.97 -10.35 -0.71
CA LEU A 145 -1.75 -9.19 -0.32
C LEU A 145 -3.24 -9.51 -0.26
N PHE A 146 -3.77 -10.17 -1.28
CA PHE A 146 -5.19 -10.55 -1.31
C PHE A 146 -5.52 -11.63 -0.27
N ASP A 147 -4.59 -12.57 -0.03
CA ASP A 147 -4.73 -13.61 1.00
C ASP A 147 -4.80 -13.03 2.43
N SER A 148 -4.25 -11.83 2.63
CA SER A 148 -4.30 -11.12 3.91
C SER A 148 -5.64 -10.45 4.20
N LEU A 149 -6.51 -10.31 3.20
CA LEU A 149 -7.81 -9.65 3.30
C LEU A 149 -8.88 -10.64 3.74
N SER A 150 -9.74 -10.21 4.67
CA SER A 150 -10.93 -10.96 5.09
C SER A 150 -12.17 -10.52 4.27
N GLU A 151 -13.31 -11.12 4.55
CA GLU A 151 -14.59 -10.79 3.90
C GLU A 151 -15.06 -9.34 4.13
N LYS A 152 -14.50 -8.67 5.13
CA LYS A 152 -14.85 -7.26 5.46
C LYS A 152 -14.07 -6.25 4.62
N GLU A 153 -12.97 -6.69 4.02
CA GLU A 153 -12.07 -5.86 3.23
C GLU A 153 -12.36 -5.95 1.73
N THR A 154 -11.64 -5.19 0.93
CA THR A 154 -11.86 -5.09 -0.51
C THR A 154 -10.58 -5.35 -1.29
N ALA A 155 -10.65 -6.22 -2.28
CA ALA A 155 -9.61 -6.48 -3.27
C ALA A 155 -9.93 -5.72 -4.57
N ILE A 156 -9.02 -4.86 -5.00
CA ILE A 156 -9.11 -4.13 -6.27
C ILE A 156 -8.28 -4.86 -7.31
N VAL A 157 -8.93 -5.36 -8.35
CA VAL A 157 -8.41 -6.35 -9.29
C VAL A 157 -8.36 -5.78 -10.69
N ASN A 158 -7.19 -5.81 -11.32
CA ASN A 158 -7.04 -5.45 -12.72
C ASN A 158 -7.65 -6.55 -13.64
N ALA A 159 -8.78 -6.24 -14.28
CA ALA A 159 -9.46 -7.16 -15.18
C ALA A 159 -8.71 -7.40 -16.50
N ASP A 160 -7.81 -6.51 -16.89
CA ASP A 160 -7.03 -6.64 -18.11
C ASP A 160 -5.79 -7.53 -17.92
N ASP A 161 -5.44 -7.87 -16.67
CA ASP A 161 -4.34 -8.79 -16.35
C ASP A 161 -4.89 -10.17 -15.97
N PRO A 162 -4.66 -11.21 -16.81
CA PRO A 162 -5.20 -12.55 -16.55
C PRO A 162 -4.64 -13.19 -15.27
N LEU A 163 -3.40 -12.87 -14.87
CA LEU A 163 -2.79 -13.42 -13.67
C LEU A 163 -3.35 -12.77 -12.40
N VAL A 164 -3.68 -11.49 -12.46
CA VAL A 164 -4.38 -10.80 -11.35
C VAL A 164 -5.82 -11.30 -11.24
N LEU A 165 -6.53 -11.50 -12.37
CA LEU A 165 -7.86 -12.10 -12.36
C LEU A 165 -7.87 -13.53 -11.79
N GLU A 166 -6.83 -14.32 -12.06
CA GLU A 166 -6.71 -15.67 -11.51
C GLU A 166 -6.61 -15.63 -9.98
N LEU A 167 -5.83 -14.71 -9.41
CA LEU A 167 -5.76 -14.51 -7.96
C LEU A 167 -7.13 -14.21 -7.35
N ALA A 168 -7.94 -13.42 -8.04
CA ALA A 168 -9.26 -13.00 -7.54
C ALA A 168 -10.23 -14.17 -7.29
N LYS A 169 -10.04 -15.32 -7.95
CA LYS A 169 -10.92 -16.50 -7.81
C LYS A 169 -10.91 -17.12 -6.42
N SER A 170 -9.83 -16.94 -5.66
CA SER A 170 -9.66 -17.50 -4.30
C SER A 170 -9.77 -16.46 -3.18
N VAL A 171 -9.99 -15.19 -3.53
CA VAL A 171 -10.07 -14.09 -2.57
C VAL A 171 -11.36 -14.17 -1.76
N ARG A 172 -11.25 -14.07 -0.43
CA ARG A 172 -12.41 -14.01 0.48
C ARG A 172 -13.03 -12.61 0.57
N ALA A 173 -12.21 -11.58 0.34
CA ALA A 173 -12.63 -10.19 0.38
C ALA A 173 -13.63 -9.86 -0.76
N LYS A 174 -14.35 -8.75 -0.61
CA LYS A 174 -15.14 -8.19 -1.70
C LYS A 174 -14.23 -7.84 -2.88
N VAL A 175 -14.49 -8.40 -4.05
CA VAL A 175 -13.76 -8.09 -5.28
C VAL A 175 -14.43 -6.95 -6.02
N ILE A 176 -13.63 -5.96 -6.42
CA ILE A 176 -14.01 -4.89 -7.36
C ILE A 176 -12.99 -4.91 -8.48
N THR A 177 -13.47 -5.08 -9.71
CA THR A 177 -12.61 -5.12 -10.90
C THR A 177 -12.52 -3.76 -11.56
N TYR A 178 -11.35 -3.45 -12.15
CA TYR A 178 -11.16 -2.29 -13.03
C TYR A 178 -10.46 -2.71 -14.32
N GLY A 179 -10.69 -1.97 -15.40
CA GLY A 179 -10.07 -2.28 -16.69
C GLY A 179 -10.40 -1.28 -17.79
N ILE A 180 -9.77 -1.49 -18.94
CA ILE A 180 -9.98 -0.73 -20.18
C ILE A 180 -10.61 -1.63 -21.24
N TYR A 181 -10.06 -2.84 -21.41
CA TYR A 181 -10.38 -3.74 -22.54
C TYR A 181 -11.43 -4.78 -22.20
N LYS A 182 -11.46 -5.29 -20.97
CA LYS A 182 -12.39 -6.33 -20.52
C LYS A 182 -13.55 -5.73 -19.75
N GLY A 183 -14.64 -6.50 -19.63
CA GLY A 183 -15.72 -6.16 -18.73
C GLY A 183 -15.23 -6.05 -17.30
N ALA A 184 -15.49 -4.94 -16.64
CA ALA A 184 -15.09 -4.65 -15.28
C ALA A 184 -16.15 -3.81 -14.57
N ASP A 185 -16.17 -3.83 -13.22
CA ASP A 185 -17.09 -3.01 -12.41
C ASP A 185 -16.79 -1.52 -12.60
N ILE A 186 -15.51 -1.19 -12.79
CA ILE A 186 -15.04 0.17 -13.09
C ILE A 186 -14.31 0.12 -14.43
N LYS A 187 -14.84 0.77 -15.44
CA LYS A 187 -14.29 0.75 -16.79
C LYS A 187 -13.88 2.15 -17.25
N ALA A 188 -12.66 2.29 -17.72
CA ALA A 188 -12.23 3.49 -18.42
C ALA A 188 -12.62 3.40 -19.89
N GLU A 189 -13.28 4.45 -20.39
CA GLU A 189 -13.81 4.54 -21.77
C GLU A 189 -13.43 5.91 -22.38
N ASN A 190 -13.51 6.01 -23.70
CA ASN A 190 -13.25 7.27 -24.43
C ASN A 190 -11.88 7.90 -24.09
N ILE A 191 -10.86 7.04 -24.01
CA ILE A 191 -9.51 7.49 -23.66
C ILE A 191 -8.90 8.25 -24.84
N CYS A 192 -8.69 9.55 -24.65
CA CYS A 192 -8.10 10.42 -25.65
C CYS A 192 -6.81 11.06 -25.09
N PRO A 193 -5.67 10.93 -25.77
CA PRO A 193 -4.46 11.63 -25.38
C PRO A 193 -4.66 13.14 -25.55
N MET A 194 -4.11 13.94 -24.62
CA MET A 194 -4.17 15.40 -24.61
C MET A 194 -2.77 16.00 -24.62
N ASP A 195 -2.01 15.74 -25.67
CA ASP A 195 -0.64 16.23 -25.85
C ASP A 195 0.22 16.08 -24.57
N ARG A 196 0.73 17.21 -24.04
CA ARG A 196 1.52 17.24 -22.81
C ARG A 196 0.69 17.24 -21.52
N GLN A 197 -0.64 17.24 -21.60
CA GLN A 197 -1.55 17.35 -20.46
C GLN A 197 -2.05 16.00 -19.95
N GLY A 198 -1.63 14.87 -20.55
CA GLY A 198 -2.04 13.54 -20.14
C GLY A 198 -3.19 12.95 -20.97
N PHE A 199 -4.19 12.41 -20.33
CA PHE A 199 -5.32 11.75 -20.98
C PHE A 199 -6.65 12.28 -20.47
N LYS A 200 -7.60 12.48 -21.37
CA LYS A 200 -9.01 12.64 -21.04
C LYS A 200 -9.69 11.29 -21.19
N LEU A 201 -10.49 10.91 -20.23
CA LEU A 201 -11.25 9.66 -20.24
C LEU A 201 -12.58 9.82 -19.51
N SER A 202 -13.53 8.95 -19.76
CA SER A 202 -14.73 8.76 -18.95
C SER A 202 -14.59 7.47 -18.15
N VAL A 203 -15.12 7.48 -16.93
CA VAL A 203 -15.15 6.29 -16.06
C VAL A 203 -16.59 5.82 -15.95
N ASN A 204 -16.85 4.59 -16.36
CA ASN A 204 -18.11 3.92 -16.11
C ASN A 204 -18.01 3.13 -14.81
N PHE A 205 -18.86 3.45 -13.85
CA PHE A 205 -18.97 2.74 -12.58
C PHE A 205 -20.43 2.35 -12.33
N SER A 206 -20.70 1.06 -12.28
CA SER A 206 -22.06 0.52 -12.05
C SER A 206 -23.13 1.11 -12.98
N GLY A 207 -22.78 1.29 -14.26
CA GLY A 207 -23.67 1.86 -15.27
C GLY A 207 -23.79 3.39 -15.25
N LYS A 208 -23.05 4.10 -14.39
CA LYS A 208 -22.96 5.56 -14.37
C LYS A 208 -21.68 6.02 -15.02
N ASN A 209 -21.76 6.87 -16.04
CA ASN A 209 -20.59 7.54 -16.61
C ASN A 209 -20.23 8.75 -15.75
N ILE A 210 -18.97 8.77 -15.31
CA ILE A 210 -18.34 9.91 -14.63
C ILE A 210 -17.35 10.50 -15.64
N PRO A 211 -17.55 11.76 -16.10
CA PRO A 211 -16.68 12.40 -17.09
C PRO A 211 -15.31 12.74 -16.53
#